data_5a5393f070608a9384e22c1896a4ddc4
#
_entry.id   5a5393f070608a9384e22c1896a4ddc4
#
_cell.length_a   1.000
_cell.length_b   1.000
_cell.length_c   1.000
_cell.angle_alpha   90.00
_cell.angle_beta   90.00
_cell.angle_gamma   90.00
#
_symmetry.space_group_name_H-M   'P 1'
#
loop_
_entity.id
_entity.type
_entity.pdbx_description
1 polymer ?
#
loop_
_entity_poly.entity_id
_entity_poly.type
_entity_poly.pdbx_seq_one_letter_code
_entity_poly.pdbx_strand_id
1 'polypeptide(L)'
;MASLLCTPEILVREFHRIRDLPYAIPLASGEKDVSCVGKHELFKTFLEQNGVTVRWRVCRYRWSDLALPETVRAFPHEDEATHAYLEIHLHDSWFPVDLTWDEPLRSILPIATWDVISATVSAVPVREVFTPEESLALIEVEDVEKARAEDLAKNGEFLKAFNGWLAD
;
A
#
# COMPACT_ATOMS: atom_id res chain seq x y z
N MET A 1 -5.80 11.58 -26.55
CA MET A 1 -6.17 11.64 -25.12
C MET A 1 -7.25 10.63 -24.86
N ALA A 2 -6.99 9.63 -24.00
CA ALA A 2 -8.06 8.77 -23.53
C ALA A 2 -9.01 9.65 -22.69
N SER A 3 -10.28 9.69 -23.05
CA SER A 3 -11.29 10.38 -22.23
C SER A 3 -11.49 9.57 -20.95
N LEU A 4 -11.32 10.19 -19.81
CA LEU A 4 -11.70 9.61 -18.53
C LEU A 4 -13.19 9.25 -18.58
N LEU A 5 -13.54 8.02 -18.20
CA LEU A 5 -14.92 7.55 -18.16
C LEU A 5 -15.68 8.08 -16.91
N CYS A 6 -14.96 8.67 -15.96
CA CYS A 6 -15.55 9.27 -14.75
C CYS A 6 -14.94 10.64 -14.43
N THR A 7 -15.63 11.39 -13.59
CA THR A 7 -15.18 12.73 -13.17
C THR A 7 -14.09 12.65 -12.10
N PRO A 8 -13.27 13.72 -11.92
CA PRO A 8 -12.29 13.80 -10.85
C PRO A 8 -12.88 13.54 -9.45
N GLU A 9 -14.09 13.99 -9.19
CA GLU A 9 -14.78 13.81 -7.90
C GLU A 9 -15.06 12.32 -7.62
N ILE A 10 -15.38 11.54 -8.65
CA ILE A 10 -15.59 10.10 -8.53
C ILE A 10 -14.28 9.39 -8.22
N LEU A 11 -13.19 9.79 -8.87
CA LEU A 11 -11.85 9.25 -8.60
C LEU A 11 -11.42 9.52 -7.15
N VAL A 12 -11.59 10.76 -6.67
CA VAL A 12 -11.25 11.16 -5.29
C VAL A 12 -12.12 10.43 -4.27
N ARG A 13 -13.41 10.29 -4.54
CA ARG A 13 -14.35 9.56 -3.65
C ARG A 13 -13.93 8.09 -3.51
N GLU A 14 -13.60 7.43 -4.61
CA GLU A 14 -13.17 6.04 -4.58
C GLU A 14 -11.80 5.86 -3.92
N PHE A 15 -10.88 6.79 -4.14
CA PHE A 15 -9.62 6.85 -3.42
C PHE A 15 -9.87 6.83 -1.90
N HIS A 16 -10.69 7.75 -1.39
CA HIS A 16 -10.99 7.83 0.04
C HIS A 16 -11.72 6.58 0.56
N ARG A 17 -12.67 6.05 -0.21
CA ARG A 17 -13.41 4.84 0.18
C ARG A 17 -12.47 3.64 0.39
N ILE A 18 -11.51 3.45 -0.51
CA ILE A 18 -10.54 2.34 -0.42
C ILE A 18 -9.48 2.65 0.65
N ARG A 19 -8.96 3.88 0.70
CA ARG A 19 -8.02 4.31 1.73
C ARG A 19 -8.55 4.00 3.13
N ASP A 20 -9.82 4.27 3.37
CA ASP A 20 -10.45 4.15 4.69
C ASP A 20 -10.94 2.75 5.04
N LEU A 21 -10.67 1.74 4.21
CA LEU A 21 -10.74 0.35 4.65
C LEU A 21 -9.72 0.15 5.78
N PRO A 22 -10.09 -0.40 6.95
CA PRO A 22 -9.16 -0.60 8.04
C PRO A 22 -7.96 -1.45 7.59
N TYR A 23 -6.75 -0.90 7.75
CA TYR A 23 -5.53 -1.58 7.32
C TYR A 23 -5.27 -2.84 8.14
N ALA A 24 -4.99 -3.94 7.48
CA ALA A 24 -4.49 -5.15 8.09
C ALA A 24 -3.68 -5.98 7.08
N ILE A 25 -2.59 -6.54 7.56
CA ILE A 25 -1.79 -7.52 6.81
C ILE A 25 -2.44 -8.90 6.98
N PRO A 26 -2.74 -9.66 5.89
CA PRO A 26 -3.29 -11.01 6.03
C PRO A 26 -2.33 -11.94 6.77
N LEU A 27 -2.81 -12.64 7.79
CA LEU A 27 -2.03 -13.56 8.61
C LEU A 27 -2.35 -15.04 8.32
N ALA A 28 -3.37 -15.30 7.53
CA ALA A 28 -3.79 -16.66 7.15
C ALA A 28 -4.24 -16.71 5.69
N SER A 29 -4.20 -17.92 5.12
CA SER A 29 -4.74 -18.18 3.79
C SER A 29 -6.24 -17.87 3.76
N GLY A 30 -6.69 -17.21 2.68
CA GLY A 30 -8.09 -16.85 2.48
C GLY A 30 -8.56 -15.58 3.20
N GLU A 31 -7.74 -14.96 4.03
CA GLU A 31 -8.04 -13.64 4.56
C GLU A 31 -8.04 -12.58 3.46
N LYS A 32 -8.99 -11.63 3.55
CA LYS A 32 -9.03 -10.49 2.64
C LYS A 32 -7.77 -9.63 2.85
N ASP A 33 -7.09 -9.33 1.75
CA ASP A 33 -5.95 -8.43 1.79
C ASP A 33 -6.43 -6.97 1.79
N VAL A 34 -6.25 -6.29 2.91
CA VAL A 34 -6.46 -4.84 3.09
C VAL A 34 -5.15 -4.15 3.50
N SER A 35 -4.02 -4.77 3.19
CA SER A 35 -2.69 -4.16 3.26
C SER A 35 -2.43 -3.22 2.09
N CYS A 36 -1.21 -2.69 1.98
CA CYS A 36 -0.83 -1.84 0.85
C CYS A 36 -1.11 -2.53 -0.49
N VAL A 37 -0.78 -3.81 -0.65
CA VAL A 37 -1.04 -4.54 -1.91
C VAL A 37 -2.53 -4.65 -2.19
N GLY A 38 -3.32 -5.13 -1.24
CA GLY A 38 -4.75 -5.34 -1.44
C GLY A 38 -5.53 -4.07 -1.74
N LYS A 39 -5.25 -2.99 -1.01
CA LYS A 39 -5.90 -1.68 -1.26
C LYS A 39 -5.53 -1.11 -2.63
N HIS A 40 -4.24 -1.14 -2.98
CA HIS A 40 -3.81 -0.63 -4.27
C HIS A 40 -4.30 -1.47 -5.44
N GLU A 41 -4.46 -2.79 -5.30
CA GLU A 41 -5.07 -3.64 -6.33
C GLU A 41 -6.53 -3.26 -6.58
N LEU A 42 -7.31 -3.01 -5.53
CA LEU A 42 -8.69 -2.53 -5.66
C LEU A 42 -8.75 -1.20 -6.41
N PHE A 43 -7.87 -0.27 -6.05
CA PHE A 43 -7.84 1.04 -6.68
C PHE A 43 -7.32 0.99 -8.12
N LYS A 44 -6.30 0.18 -8.39
CA LYS A 44 -5.77 -0.08 -9.74
C LYS A 44 -6.88 -0.59 -10.66
N THR A 45 -7.62 -1.61 -10.22
CA THR A 45 -8.75 -2.17 -10.98
C THR A 45 -9.79 -1.10 -11.31
N PHE A 46 -10.17 -0.28 -10.34
CA PHE A 46 -11.11 0.82 -10.55
C PHE A 46 -10.58 1.86 -11.54
N LEU A 47 -9.32 2.26 -11.42
CA LEU A 47 -8.69 3.23 -12.32
C LEU A 47 -8.65 2.73 -13.77
N GLU A 48 -8.22 1.49 -13.98
CA GLU A 48 -8.15 0.87 -15.31
C GLU A 48 -9.54 0.76 -15.96
N GLN A 49 -10.57 0.38 -15.20
CA GLN A 49 -11.95 0.36 -15.66
C GLN A 49 -12.47 1.74 -16.09
N ASN A 50 -11.87 2.81 -15.57
CA ASN A 50 -12.21 4.20 -15.90
C ASN A 50 -11.23 4.85 -16.89
N GLY A 51 -10.41 4.05 -17.58
CA GLY A 51 -9.52 4.51 -18.63
C GLY A 51 -8.26 5.23 -18.15
N VAL A 52 -7.90 5.08 -16.87
CA VAL A 52 -6.68 5.65 -16.29
C VAL A 52 -5.53 4.65 -16.42
N THR A 53 -4.42 5.08 -17.00
CA THR A 53 -3.20 4.27 -17.08
C THR A 53 -2.48 4.29 -15.73
N VAL A 54 -2.17 3.12 -15.21
CA VAL A 54 -1.57 2.93 -13.88
C VAL A 54 -0.52 1.83 -13.93
N ARG A 55 0.48 1.94 -13.06
CA ARG A 55 1.51 0.91 -12.88
C ARG A 55 1.88 0.74 -11.42
N TRP A 56 2.35 -0.44 -11.07
CA TRP A 56 2.91 -0.73 -9.76
C TRP A 56 4.26 -0.07 -9.55
N ARG A 57 4.47 0.41 -8.34
CA ARG A 57 5.79 0.74 -7.81
C ARG A 57 5.98 0.08 -6.44
N VAL A 58 7.20 -0.33 -6.19
CA VAL A 58 7.62 -0.88 -4.89
C VAL A 58 8.82 -0.09 -4.42
N CYS A 59 8.85 0.21 -3.13
CA CYS A 59 10.01 0.79 -2.48
C CYS A 59 10.46 -0.05 -1.30
N ARG A 60 11.70 0.15 -0.88
CA ARG A 60 12.29 -0.42 0.33
C ARG A 60 12.20 0.58 1.47
N TYR A 61 11.88 0.10 2.65
CA TYR A 61 11.89 0.88 3.89
C TYR A 61 12.34 0.00 5.05
N ARG A 62 12.46 0.55 6.25
CA ARG A 62 12.71 -0.20 7.47
C ARG A 62 11.61 0.04 8.49
N TRP A 63 11.21 -1.01 9.19
CA TRP A 63 10.26 -0.91 10.29
C TRP A 63 10.77 0.05 11.39
N SER A 64 12.08 0.07 11.62
CA SER A 64 12.73 1.00 12.56
C SER A 64 12.61 2.48 12.18
N ASP A 65 12.26 2.81 10.94
CA ASP A 65 11.99 4.18 10.51
C ASP A 65 10.57 4.66 10.88
N LEU A 66 9.69 3.75 11.28
CA LEU A 66 8.35 4.06 11.76
C LEU A 66 8.36 4.23 13.29
N ALA A 67 7.51 5.13 13.78
CA ALA A 67 7.36 5.36 15.24
C ALA A 67 6.52 4.25 15.91
N LEU A 68 6.96 2.99 15.77
CA LEU A 68 6.27 1.85 16.35
C LEU A 68 6.47 1.81 17.87
N PRO A 69 5.43 1.42 18.66
CA PRO A 69 5.57 1.25 20.10
C PRO A 69 6.44 0.03 20.44
N GLU A 70 7.05 0.06 21.62
CA GLU A 70 7.90 -1.05 22.10
C GLU A 70 7.15 -2.40 22.13
N THR A 71 5.86 -2.38 22.44
CA THR A 71 4.99 -3.56 22.44
C THR A 71 4.88 -4.26 21.09
N VAL A 72 5.18 -3.55 19.98
CA VAL A 72 5.27 -4.11 18.64
C VAL A 72 6.72 -4.45 18.30
N ARG A 73 7.65 -3.51 18.53
CA ARG A 73 9.07 -3.67 18.17
C ARG A 73 9.77 -4.82 18.91
N ALA A 74 9.28 -5.21 20.08
CA ALA A 74 9.87 -6.28 20.89
C ALA A 74 9.78 -7.68 20.23
N PHE A 75 8.87 -7.88 19.30
CA PHE A 75 8.76 -9.15 18.59
C PHE A 75 9.85 -9.29 17.53
N PRO A 76 10.47 -10.49 17.39
CA PRO A 76 11.48 -10.74 16.36
C PRO A 76 10.92 -10.50 14.96
N HIS A 77 11.68 -9.79 14.14
CA HIS A 77 11.32 -9.51 12.73
C HIS A 77 12.53 -9.07 11.91
N GLU A 78 12.42 -9.20 10.61
CA GLU A 78 13.35 -8.56 9.67
C GLU A 78 13.01 -7.07 9.60
N ASP A 79 14.00 -6.20 9.86
CA ASP A 79 13.79 -4.75 9.86
C ASP A 79 13.53 -4.19 8.46
N GLU A 80 14.20 -4.74 7.45
CA GLU A 80 14.03 -4.34 6.06
C GLU A 80 12.75 -4.93 5.48
N ALA A 81 11.94 -4.07 4.85
CA ALA A 81 10.66 -4.44 4.26
C ALA A 81 10.42 -3.69 2.94
N THR A 82 9.43 -4.14 2.19
CA THR A 82 8.98 -3.49 0.96
C THR A 82 7.58 -2.94 1.12
N HIS A 83 7.31 -1.85 0.40
CA HIS A 83 6.01 -1.19 0.37
C HIS A 83 5.57 -0.99 -1.08
N ALA A 84 4.35 -1.39 -1.39
CA ALA A 84 3.76 -1.27 -2.71
C ALA A 84 2.79 -0.09 -2.79
N TYR A 85 2.87 0.66 -3.87
CA TYR A 85 1.98 1.77 -4.22
C TYR A 85 1.79 1.84 -5.74
N LEU A 86 1.01 2.80 -6.22
CA LEU A 86 0.78 2.99 -7.65
C LEU A 86 1.44 4.28 -8.15
N GLU A 87 1.79 4.29 -9.43
CA GLU A 87 1.95 5.50 -10.21
C GLU A 87 0.82 5.60 -11.23
N ILE A 88 0.23 6.77 -11.34
CA ILE A 88 -0.88 7.07 -12.23
C ILE A 88 -0.38 8.01 -13.32
N HIS A 89 -0.69 7.71 -14.58
CA HIS A 89 -0.35 8.55 -15.72
C HIS A 89 -1.49 9.51 -16.04
N LEU A 90 -1.29 10.78 -15.73
CA LEU A 90 -2.22 11.86 -16.01
C LEU A 90 -1.43 13.09 -16.54
N HIS A 91 -2.02 13.85 -17.45
CA HIS A 91 -1.42 15.08 -17.98
C HIS A 91 0.04 14.91 -18.46
N ASP A 92 0.30 13.80 -19.16
CA ASP A 92 1.61 13.41 -19.70
C ASP A 92 2.71 13.19 -18.62
N SER A 93 2.31 12.96 -17.39
CA SER A 93 3.21 12.71 -16.27
C SER A 93 2.78 11.55 -15.40
N TRP A 94 3.74 10.88 -14.75
CA TRP A 94 3.51 9.84 -13.77
C TRP A 94 3.54 10.43 -12.36
N PHE A 95 2.51 10.16 -11.56
CA PHE A 95 2.38 10.61 -10.19
C PHE A 95 2.30 9.43 -9.23
N PRO A 96 3.15 9.37 -8.17
CA PRO A 96 2.97 8.40 -7.08
C PRO A 96 1.66 8.67 -6.35
N VAL A 97 0.87 7.61 -6.17
CA VAL A 97 -0.39 7.66 -5.41
C VAL A 97 -0.39 6.50 -4.42
N ASP A 98 -0.48 6.82 -3.15
CA ASP A 98 -0.41 5.90 -2.03
C ASP A 98 -1.64 6.08 -1.13
N LEU A 99 -2.47 5.03 -0.99
CA LEU A 99 -3.70 5.05 -0.20
C LEU A 99 -3.68 4.00 0.93
N THR A 100 -2.53 3.83 1.54
CA THR A 100 -2.28 2.74 2.50
C THR A 100 -3.00 2.91 3.83
N TRP A 101 -2.75 4.04 4.53
CA TRP A 101 -3.26 4.24 5.89
C TRP A 101 -4.64 4.85 5.88
N ASP A 102 -5.53 4.32 6.73
CA ASP A 102 -6.90 4.79 6.90
C ASP A 102 -7.00 5.97 7.88
N GLU A 103 -8.06 6.77 7.73
CA GLU A 103 -8.24 8.05 8.45
C GLU A 103 -8.10 7.97 9.98
N PRO A 104 -8.59 6.94 10.68
CA PRO A 104 -8.39 6.80 12.12
C PRO A 104 -6.92 6.82 12.58
N LEU A 105 -5.98 6.48 11.70
CA LEU A 105 -4.54 6.42 12.00
C LEU A 105 -3.82 7.78 11.89
N ARG A 106 -4.53 8.88 11.57
CA ARG A 106 -3.95 10.21 11.30
C ARG A 106 -3.07 10.76 12.41
N SER A 107 -3.33 10.39 13.65
CA SER A 107 -2.51 10.85 14.79
C SER A 107 -1.14 10.16 14.89
N ILE A 108 -0.95 9.05 14.18
CA ILE A 108 0.25 8.20 14.29
C ILE A 108 0.94 7.92 12.97
N LEU A 109 0.25 8.04 11.83
CA LEU A 109 0.76 7.72 10.49
C LEU A 109 0.40 8.82 9.47
N PRO A 110 1.16 8.96 8.37
CA PRO A 110 0.88 9.94 7.32
C PRO A 110 -0.31 9.50 6.46
N ILE A 111 -1.45 10.16 6.62
CA ILE A 111 -2.65 9.87 5.85
C ILE A 111 -2.66 10.67 4.56
N ALA A 112 -2.74 9.98 3.44
CA ALA A 112 -2.78 10.59 2.13
C ALA A 112 -4.16 11.19 1.80
N THR A 113 -4.13 12.32 1.11
CA THR A 113 -5.26 12.89 0.37
C THR A 113 -4.85 12.99 -1.10
N TRP A 114 -5.81 12.95 -2.01
CA TRP A 114 -5.52 13.03 -3.43
C TRP A 114 -6.45 14.04 -4.13
N ASP A 115 -5.86 14.85 -4.99
CA ASP A 115 -6.54 15.91 -5.76
C ASP A 115 -6.64 15.60 -7.27
N VAL A 116 -6.22 14.40 -7.69
CA VAL A 116 -6.14 13.96 -9.11
C VAL A 116 -5.09 14.72 -9.94
N ILE A 117 -4.33 15.61 -9.33
CA ILE A 117 -3.37 16.48 -10.04
C ILE A 117 -1.94 16.22 -9.57
N SER A 118 -1.74 15.99 -8.26
CA SER A 118 -0.43 15.89 -7.64
C SER A 118 -0.20 14.55 -6.97
N ALA A 119 1.07 14.26 -6.68
CA ALA A 119 1.47 13.10 -5.89
C ALA A 119 0.90 13.16 -4.47
N THR A 120 0.57 11.99 -3.92
CA THR A 120 0.26 11.88 -2.49
C THR A 120 1.53 11.81 -1.65
N VAL A 121 1.40 11.97 -0.33
CA VAL A 121 2.46 11.59 0.60
C VAL A 121 2.69 10.07 0.56
N SER A 122 3.93 9.64 0.79
CA SER A 122 4.25 8.22 0.94
C SER A 122 3.79 7.70 2.31
N ALA A 123 3.30 6.47 2.35
CA ALA A 123 2.91 5.81 3.60
C ALA A 123 4.11 5.48 4.51
N VAL A 124 5.31 5.34 3.93
CA VAL A 124 6.53 4.95 4.62
C VAL A 124 7.70 5.87 4.27
N PRO A 125 8.71 6.00 5.15
CA PRO A 125 9.98 6.63 4.79
C PRO A 125 10.72 5.81 3.73
N VAL A 126 10.77 6.32 2.50
CA VAL A 126 11.35 5.62 1.34
C VAL A 126 12.88 5.65 1.40
N ARG A 127 13.53 4.47 1.27
CA ARG A 127 14.98 4.34 1.17
C ARG A 127 15.47 4.08 -0.25
N GLU A 128 14.76 3.25 -0.98
CA GLU A 128 15.08 2.89 -2.36
C GLU A 128 13.78 2.65 -3.13
N VAL A 129 13.72 3.07 -4.37
CA VAL A 129 12.57 2.83 -5.24
C VAL A 129 13.01 1.90 -6.37
N PHE A 130 12.32 0.76 -6.51
CA PHE A 130 12.55 -0.17 -7.61
C PHE A 130 11.99 0.37 -8.93
N THR A 131 12.57 -0.05 -10.05
CA THR A 131 12.00 0.29 -11.38
C THR A 131 10.59 -0.27 -11.53
N PRO A 132 9.79 0.21 -12.49
CA PRO A 132 8.46 -0.36 -12.75
C PRO A 132 8.51 -1.87 -13.05
N GLU A 133 9.51 -2.33 -13.79
CA GLU A 133 9.70 -3.74 -14.15
C GLU A 133 10.04 -4.59 -12.94
N GLU A 134 10.98 -4.14 -12.10
CA GLU A 134 11.34 -4.80 -10.84
C GLU A 134 10.15 -4.80 -9.86
N SER A 135 9.40 -3.69 -9.79
CA SER A 135 8.22 -3.56 -8.95
C SER A 135 7.14 -4.58 -9.35
N LEU A 136 6.87 -4.71 -10.65
CA LEU A 136 5.90 -5.68 -11.15
C LEU A 136 6.31 -7.11 -10.81
N ALA A 137 7.58 -7.45 -10.97
CA ALA A 137 8.11 -8.77 -10.62
C ALA A 137 7.96 -9.09 -9.12
N LEU A 138 8.09 -8.09 -8.25
CA LEU A 138 7.87 -8.24 -6.80
C LEU A 138 6.40 -8.43 -6.42
N ILE A 139 5.47 -7.88 -7.21
CA ILE A 139 4.01 -8.03 -7.01
C ILE A 139 3.50 -9.35 -7.59
N GLU A 140 3.93 -9.71 -8.80
CA GLU A 140 3.51 -10.92 -9.53
C GLU A 140 4.35 -12.14 -9.11
N VAL A 141 4.25 -12.53 -7.83
CA VAL A 141 4.89 -13.76 -7.34
C VAL A 141 4.14 -15.00 -7.82
N GLU A 142 4.88 -16.02 -8.25
CA GLU A 142 4.32 -17.27 -8.80
C GLU A 142 3.48 -18.04 -7.77
N ASP A 143 3.92 -18.09 -6.52
CA ASP A 143 3.23 -18.77 -5.43
C ASP A 143 3.07 -17.82 -4.22
N VAL A 144 1.94 -17.11 -4.20
CA VAL A 144 1.60 -16.14 -3.15
C VAL A 144 1.46 -16.79 -1.78
N GLU A 145 0.88 -17.99 -1.71
CA GLU A 145 0.68 -18.68 -0.42
C GLU A 145 2.00 -19.16 0.18
N LYS A 146 2.91 -19.64 -0.65
CA LYS A 146 4.26 -20.01 -0.20
C LYS A 146 5.03 -18.77 0.29
N ALA A 147 5.04 -17.70 -0.48
CA ALA A 147 5.71 -16.44 -0.09
C ALA A 147 5.15 -15.90 1.22
N ARG A 148 3.84 -15.93 1.41
CA ARG A 148 3.17 -15.55 2.68
C ARG A 148 3.59 -16.45 3.84
N ALA A 149 3.60 -17.76 3.64
CA ALA A 149 4.01 -18.69 4.68
C ALA A 149 5.46 -18.47 5.12
N GLU A 150 6.36 -18.20 4.18
CA GLU A 150 7.77 -17.88 4.46
C GLU A 150 7.91 -16.57 5.25
N ASP A 151 7.18 -15.52 4.88
CA ASP A 151 7.16 -14.25 5.59
C ASP A 151 6.60 -14.40 7.03
N LEU A 152 5.48 -15.10 7.18
CA LEU A 152 4.86 -15.36 8.48
C LEU A 152 5.74 -16.21 9.40
N ALA A 153 6.54 -17.13 8.85
CA ALA A 153 7.50 -17.91 9.63
C ALA A 153 8.58 -17.01 10.28
N LYS A 154 8.97 -15.93 9.64
CA LYS A 154 9.99 -14.98 10.12
C LYS A 154 9.39 -13.84 10.96
N ASN A 155 8.24 -13.30 10.53
CA ASN A 155 7.69 -12.03 10.97
C ASN A 155 6.30 -12.14 11.61
N GLY A 156 5.71 -13.33 11.69
CA GLY A 156 4.28 -13.53 12.02
C GLY A 156 3.84 -12.92 13.34
N GLU A 157 4.59 -13.09 14.42
CA GLU A 157 4.24 -12.52 15.72
C GLU A 157 4.34 -10.98 15.71
N PHE A 158 5.35 -10.44 15.02
CA PHE A 158 5.49 -9.00 14.82
C PHE A 158 4.32 -8.43 14.01
N LEU A 159 3.96 -9.06 12.89
CA LEU A 159 2.85 -8.61 12.04
C LEU A 159 1.50 -8.69 12.76
N LYS A 160 1.31 -9.71 13.58
CA LYS A 160 0.12 -9.83 14.44
C LYS A 160 0.06 -8.68 15.47
N ALA A 161 1.17 -8.38 16.14
CA ALA A 161 1.26 -7.27 17.08
C ALA A 161 1.05 -5.92 16.38
N PHE A 162 1.59 -5.76 15.17
CA PHE A 162 1.40 -4.57 14.34
C PHE A 162 -0.06 -4.37 13.96
N ASN A 163 -0.75 -5.39 13.43
CA ASN A 163 -2.18 -5.33 13.15
C ASN A 163 -3.00 -4.98 14.40
N GLY A 164 -2.68 -5.58 15.54
CA GLY A 164 -3.35 -5.30 16.81
C GLY A 164 -3.21 -3.85 17.24
N TRP A 165 -2.01 -3.29 17.13
CA TRP A 165 -1.74 -1.89 17.43
C TRP A 165 -2.51 -0.91 16.52
N LEU A 166 -2.64 -1.22 15.24
CA LEU A 166 -3.40 -0.37 14.31
C LEU A 166 -4.91 -0.43 14.56
N ALA A 167 -5.42 -1.52 15.15
CA ALA A 167 -6.83 -1.70 15.43
C ALA A 167 -7.29 -1.07 16.77
N ASP A 168 -6.36 -0.70 17.66
CA ASP A 168 -6.62 -0.06 18.94
C ASP A 168 -6.78 1.48 18.80
#